data_5ada10ffb3a9465d3048fbc8adf0184d
#
_entry.id   5ada10ffb3a9465d3048fbc8adf0184d
#
_cell.length_a   1.000
_cell.length_b   1.000
_cell.length_c   1.000
_cell.angle_alpha   90.00
_cell.angle_beta   90.00
_cell.angle_gamma   90.00
#
_symmetry.space_group_name_H-M   'P 1'
#
loop_
_entity.id
_entity.type
_entity.pdbx_description
1 polymer ?
#
loop_
_entity_poly.entity_id
_entity_poly.type
_entity_poly.pdbx_seq_one_letter_code
_entity_poly.pdbx_strand_id
1 'polypeptide(L)'
;LGHVAAHPNRRYFIFKSIILNNLFGVDIMEEAVEICKLRLFLKLAAQVEPNTARDNLGIEPLPDIDFNVRAGNTLVGYATYDEVKRAASSSLDFDSAMEKIAVKAADLQQAFDAFRGRQIEGDGSVPAEDKQELRKRLKALDNELNRYLASEYGVAPTKKDAYAKWLKSHQP
;
A
#
# COMPACT_ATOMS: atom_id res chain seq x y z
N LEU A 1 7.38 22.37 9.00
CA LEU A 1 8.10 22.55 10.28
C LEU A 1 7.16 22.96 11.42
N GLY A 2 6.07 23.72 11.16
CA GLY A 2 5.12 24.16 12.19
C GLY A 2 4.43 23.02 12.91
N HIS A 3 3.96 21.99 12.21
CA HIS A 3 3.28 20.81 12.81
C HIS A 3 4.19 20.01 13.75
N VAL A 4 5.46 19.84 13.41
CA VAL A 4 6.43 19.15 14.25
C VAL A 4 6.68 19.89 15.56
N ALA A 5 6.76 21.24 15.51
CA ALA A 5 7.03 22.06 16.67
C ALA A 5 5.85 22.10 17.65
N ALA A 6 4.62 21.99 17.14
CA ALA A 6 3.39 22.04 17.94
C ALA A 6 2.99 20.67 18.52
N HIS A 7 3.58 19.56 18.05
CA HIS A 7 3.19 18.22 18.47
C HIS A 7 3.72 17.89 19.88
N PRO A 8 2.90 17.37 20.81
CA PRO A 8 3.32 17.07 22.17
C PRO A 8 4.42 16.00 22.24
N ASN A 9 4.35 14.99 21.35
CA ASN A 9 5.34 13.93 21.21
C ASN A 9 6.14 14.09 19.91
N ARG A 10 7.06 15.05 19.84
CA ARG A 10 7.81 15.40 18.62
C ARG A 10 8.54 14.22 17.97
N ARG A 11 9.23 13.41 18.81
CA ARG A 11 9.98 12.25 18.32
C ARG A 11 9.05 11.22 17.70
N TYR A 12 7.97 10.88 18.39
CA TYR A 12 6.94 9.99 17.88
C TYR A 12 6.41 10.48 16.52
N PHE A 13 6.03 11.76 16.42
CA PHE A 13 5.50 12.36 15.21
C PHE A 13 6.50 12.30 14.03
N ILE A 14 7.78 12.59 14.28
CA ILE A 14 8.84 12.52 13.26
C ILE A 14 8.98 11.07 12.77
N PHE A 15 9.11 10.09 13.66
CA PHE A 15 9.24 8.69 13.27
C PHE A 15 7.99 8.17 12.56
N LYS A 16 6.79 8.52 13.03
CA LYS A 16 5.52 8.22 12.37
C LYS A 16 5.48 8.75 10.95
N SER A 17 5.85 10.01 10.77
CA SER A 17 5.90 10.67 9.45
C SER A 17 6.92 10.01 8.52
N ILE A 18 8.09 9.63 9.01
CA ILE A 18 9.11 8.92 8.23
C ILE A 18 8.57 7.53 7.81
N ILE A 19 7.99 6.78 8.72
CA ILE A 19 7.45 5.45 8.42
C ILE A 19 6.37 5.55 7.34
N LEU A 20 5.40 6.44 7.50
CA LEU A 20 4.28 6.58 6.59
C LEU A 20 4.66 7.12 5.20
N ASN A 21 5.65 8.02 5.12
CA ASN A 21 5.97 8.71 3.88
C ASN A 21 7.18 8.12 3.13
N ASN A 22 8.10 7.44 3.82
CA ASN A 22 9.40 7.11 3.25
C ASN A 22 9.76 5.63 3.35
N LEU A 23 9.11 4.85 4.23
CA LEU A 23 9.44 3.44 4.38
C LEU A 23 8.42 2.56 3.65
N PHE A 24 8.87 1.93 2.58
CA PHE A 24 8.11 0.94 1.83
C PHE A 24 8.96 -0.32 1.69
N GLY A 25 8.33 -1.48 1.85
CA GLY A 25 9.03 -2.75 1.76
C GLY A 25 8.13 -3.86 1.24
N VAL A 26 8.75 -4.78 0.51
CA VAL A 26 8.12 -6.00 0.04
C VAL A 26 9.04 -7.16 0.38
N ASP A 27 8.49 -8.20 0.99
CA ASP A 27 9.19 -9.45 1.27
C ASP A 27 8.33 -10.62 0.80
N ILE A 28 8.97 -11.70 0.35
CA ILE A 28 8.26 -12.91 -0.10
C ILE A 28 7.66 -13.68 1.08
N MET A 29 8.20 -13.50 2.29
CA MET A 29 7.76 -14.19 3.49
C MET A 29 6.76 -13.31 4.26
N GLU A 30 5.53 -13.78 4.42
CA GLU A 30 4.50 -13.08 5.20
C GLU A 30 4.93 -12.86 6.66
N GLU A 31 5.59 -13.84 7.26
CA GLU A 31 6.10 -13.75 8.62
C GLU A 31 7.15 -12.66 8.78
N ALA A 32 8.04 -12.49 7.79
CA ALA A 32 9.02 -11.42 7.80
C ALA A 32 8.36 -10.03 7.73
N VAL A 33 7.30 -9.89 6.94
CA VAL A 33 6.46 -8.68 6.86
C VAL A 33 5.85 -8.34 8.21
N GLU A 34 5.22 -9.32 8.89
CA GLU A 34 4.60 -9.11 10.20
C GLU A 34 5.65 -8.77 11.28
N ILE A 35 6.80 -9.44 11.28
CA ILE A 35 7.93 -9.11 12.17
C ILE A 35 8.43 -7.69 11.90
N CYS A 36 8.55 -7.29 10.64
CA CYS A 36 8.95 -5.93 10.27
C CYS A 36 7.98 -4.89 10.83
N LYS A 37 6.68 -5.06 10.61
CA LYS A 37 5.63 -4.19 11.13
C LYS A 37 5.71 -4.08 12.66
N LEU A 38 5.81 -5.22 13.36
CA LEU A 38 5.93 -5.25 14.81
C LEU A 38 7.16 -4.46 15.30
N ARG A 39 8.31 -4.63 14.66
CA ARG A 39 9.54 -3.89 15.01
C ARG A 39 9.38 -2.39 14.80
N LEU A 40 8.73 -1.96 13.72
CA LEU A 40 8.43 -0.55 13.48
C LEU A 40 7.48 0.01 14.54
N PHE A 41 6.44 -0.72 14.93
CA PHE A 41 5.52 -0.32 16.01
C PHE A 41 6.22 -0.21 17.36
N LEU A 42 7.06 -1.19 17.72
CA LEU A 42 7.83 -1.12 18.97
C LEU A 42 8.79 0.07 18.97
N LYS A 43 9.44 0.34 17.83
CA LYS A 43 10.31 1.50 17.68
C LYS A 43 9.54 2.82 17.83
N LEU A 44 8.32 2.87 17.32
CA LEU A 44 7.43 4.03 17.45
C LEU A 44 6.97 4.21 18.91
N ALA A 45 6.48 3.14 19.53
CA ALA A 45 6.02 3.16 20.90
C ALA A 45 7.11 3.60 21.89
N ALA A 46 8.35 3.21 21.63
CA ALA A 46 9.51 3.63 22.45
C ALA A 46 9.83 5.13 22.36
N GLN A 47 9.21 5.87 21.44
CA GLN A 47 9.38 7.33 21.35
C GLN A 47 8.28 8.11 22.07
N VAL A 48 7.28 7.43 22.62
CA VAL A 48 6.16 8.08 23.32
C VAL A 48 6.63 8.55 24.68
N GLU A 49 6.42 9.81 24.97
CA GLU A 49 6.58 10.41 26.31
C GLU A 49 5.16 10.55 26.92
N PRO A 50 4.78 9.68 27.87
CA PRO A 50 3.43 9.71 28.43
C PRO A 50 3.20 10.99 29.24
N ASN A 51 2.05 11.63 29.03
CA ASN A 51 1.63 12.82 29.76
C ASN A 51 0.50 12.45 30.73
N THR A 52 0.82 12.37 32.01
CA THR A 52 -0.12 12.00 33.07
C THR A 52 -1.26 13.01 33.29
N ALA A 53 -1.15 14.22 32.76
CA ALA A 53 -2.19 15.24 32.80
C ALA A 53 -3.26 15.12 31.69
N ARG A 54 -3.11 14.16 30.79
CA ARG A 54 -4.05 13.91 29.68
C ARG A 54 -4.73 12.56 29.81
N ASP A 55 -5.97 12.49 29.34
CA ASP A 55 -6.67 11.23 29.17
C ASP A 55 -5.88 10.33 28.23
N ASN A 56 -5.88 9.01 28.52
CA ASN A 56 -5.08 8.03 27.77
C ASN A 56 -3.58 8.39 27.70
N LEU A 57 -3.05 9.10 28.70
CA LEU A 57 -1.65 9.55 28.78
C LEU A 57 -1.20 10.38 27.55
N GLY A 58 -2.12 10.90 26.75
CA GLY A 58 -1.83 11.61 25.51
C GLY A 58 -1.23 10.73 24.40
N ILE A 59 -1.46 9.41 24.46
CA ILE A 59 -0.95 8.45 23.49
C ILE A 59 -1.86 8.45 22.27
N GLU A 60 -1.27 8.62 21.10
CA GLU A 60 -1.95 8.50 19.81
C GLU A 60 -2.06 7.03 19.35
N PRO A 61 -3.06 6.68 18.53
CA PRO A 61 -3.13 5.39 17.87
C PRO A 61 -1.88 5.11 17.04
N LEU A 62 -1.45 3.85 17.02
CA LEU A 62 -0.40 3.41 16.09
C LEU A 62 -0.88 3.59 14.63
N PRO A 63 -0.01 4.03 13.73
CA PRO A 63 -0.37 4.18 12.33
C PRO A 63 -0.63 2.83 11.66
N ASP A 64 -1.49 2.82 10.65
CA ASP A 64 -1.67 1.66 9.79
C ASP A 64 -0.60 1.67 8.69
N ILE A 65 0.27 0.66 8.70
CA ILE A 65 1.37 0.49 7.75
C ILE A 65 1.20 -0.72 6.84
N ASP A 66 0.00 -1.30 6.77
CA ASP A 66 -0.29 -2.46 5.93
C ASP A 66 -0.07 -2.20 4.43
N PHE A 67 -0.16 -0.94 4.02
CA PHE A 67 0.12 -0.55 2.63
C PHE A 67 1.57 -0.17 2.38
N ASN A 68 2.35 0.03 3.43
CA ASN A 68 3.76 0.39 3.36
C ASN A 68 4.66 -0.86 3.32
N VAL A 69 4.30 -1.90 4.10
CA VAL A 69 5.07 -3.15 4.19
C VAL A 69 4.15 -4.32 3.84
N ARG A 70 4.47 -5.01 2.74
CA ARG A 70 3.59 -6.03 2.15
C ARG A 70 4.34 -7.30 1.79
N ALA A 71 3.62 -8.42 1.84
CA ALA A 71 4.09 -9.66 1.24
C ALA A 71 3.96 -9.60 -0.29
N GLY A 72 4.96 -10.12 -0.99
CA GLY A 72 4.97 -10.17 -2.44
C GLY A 72 6.33 -10.60 -2.98
N ASN A 73 6.35 -10.98 -4.26
CA ASN A 73 7.57 -11.33 -4.95
C ASN A 73 8.03 -10.16 -5.85
N THR A 74 9.12 -9.49 -5.46
CA THR A 74 9.70 -8.36 -6.21
C THR A 74 10.38 -8.76 -7.52
N LEU A 75 10.59 -10.05 -7.75
CA LEU A 75 11.18 -10.56 -8.99
C LEU A 75 10.12 -10.87 -10.06
N VAL A 76 8.84 -10.84 -9.69
CA VAL A 76 7.71 -11.11 -10.59
C VAL A 76 6.93 -9.82 -10.82
N GLY A 77 6.78 -9.44 -12.08
CA GLY A 77 6.06 -8.24 -12.47
C GLY A 77 6.98 -7.14 -12.99
N TYR A 78 6.46 -5.92 -12.96
CA TYR A 78 7.16 -4.74 -13.46
C TYR A 78 7.43 -3.78 -12.30
N ALA A 79 8.65 -3.22 -12.23
CA ALA A 79 9.04 -2.30 -11.19
C ALA A 79 8.47 -0.87 -11.43
N THR A 80 8.19 -0.53 -12.67
CA THR A 80 7.69 0.79 -13.05
C THR A 80 6.57 0.73 -14.08
N TYR A 81 5.71 1.75 -14.10
CA TYR A 81 4.68 1.91 -15.11
C TYR A 81 5.24 1.98 -16.54
N ASP A 82 6.41 2.60 -16.72
CA ASP A 82 7.08 2.68 -18.01
C ASP A 82 7.59 1.32 -18.51
N GLU A 83 7.93 0.41 -17.63
CA GLU A 83 8.25 -0.98 -17.98
C GLU A 83 7.01 -1.73 -18.48
N VAL A 84 5.89 -1.58 -17.77
CA VAL A 84 4.59 -2.11 -18.23
C VAL A 84 4.28 -1.59 -19.61
N LYS A 85 4.40 -0.28 -19.83
CA LYS A 85 4.13 0.37 -21.12
C LYS A 85 5.05 -0.14 -22.22
N ARG A 86 6.33 -0.32 -21.97
CA ARG A 86 7.31 -0.85 -22.94
C ARG A 86 7.08 -2.31 -23.29
N ALA A 87 6.81 -3.14 -22.29
CA ALA A 87 6.54 -4.56 -22.49
C ALA A 87 5.26 -4.79 -23.32
N ALA A 88 4.29 -3.92 -23.18
CA ALA A 88 2.97 -4.03 -23.71
C ALA A 88 2.76 -3.39 -25.09
N SER A 89 3.70 -2.59 -25.57
CA SER A 89 3.59 -1.85 -26.86
C SER A 89 3.45 -2.73 -28.12
N SER A 90 3.42 -4.06 -27.97
CA SER A 90 3.27 -5.03 -29.07
C SER A 90 1.83 -5.51 -29.32
N SER A 91 0.86 -5.13 -28.49
CA SER A 91 -0.54 -5.59 -28.60
C SER A 91 -1.47 -4.50 -29.14
N LEU A 92 -2.38 -4.86 -30.07
CA LEU A 92 -3.34 -3.94 -30.70
C LEU A 92 -4.42 -3.41 -29.73
N ASP A 93 -4.69 -4.11 -28.62
CA ASP A 93 -5.64 -3.70 -27.56
C ASP A 93 -4.98 -2.97 -26.38
N PHE A 94 -3.71 -2.65 -26.52
CA PHE A 94 -2.87 -2.11 -25.47
C PHE A 94 -3.36 -0.77 -24.91
N ASP A 95 -3.68 0.18 -25.79
CA ASP A 95 -4.00 1.56 -25.36
C ASP A 95 -5.22 1.60 -24.42
N SER A 96 -6.26 0.80 -24.72
CA SER A 96 -7.48 0.77 -23.89
C SER A 96 -7.28 0.09 -22.53
N ALA A 97 -6.45 -0.96 -22.47
CA ALA A 97 -6.14 -1.65 -21.21
C ALA A 97 -5.25 -0.79 -20.32
N MET A 98 -4.25 -0.15 -20.90
CA MET A 98 -3.34 0.74 -20.18
C MET A 98 -4.02 2.00 -19.65
N GLU A 99 -4.95 2.58 -20.41
CA GLU A 99 -5.75 3.71 -19.95
C GLU A 99 -6.57 3.34 -18.70
N LYS A 100 -7.21 2.17 -18.70
CA LYS A 100 -7.96 1.67 -17.54
C LYS A 100 -7.07 1.43 -16.32
N ILE A 101 -5.89 0.86 -16.51
CA ILE A 101 -4.90 0.64 -15.46
C ILE A 101 -4.44 2.00 -14.90
N ALA A 102 -4.12 2.96 -15.77
CA ALA A 102 -3.67 4.29 -15.39
C ALA A 102 -4.72 5.05 -14.56
N VAL A 103 -5.99 5.02 -15.00
CA VAL A 103 -7.10 5.65 -14.26
C VAL A 103 -7.25 5.03 -12.87
N LYS A 104 -7.24 3.70 -12.76
CA LYS A 104 -7.35 3.02 -11.47
C LYS A 104 -6.14 3.27 -10.57
N ALA A 105 -4.94 3.35 -11.14
CA ALA A 105 -3.73 3.66 -10.40
C ALA A 105 -3.77 5.09 -9.84
N ALA A 106 -4.21 6.06 -10.64
CA ALA A 106 -4.37 7.44 -10.19
C ALA A 106 -5.42 7.58 -9.08
N ASP A 107 -6.57 6.91 -9.22
CA ASP A 107 -7.62 6.88 -8.20
C ASP A 107 -7.14 6.23 -6.89
N LEU A 108 -6.39 5.13 -6.99
CA LEU A 108 -5.77 4.49 -5.84
C LEU A 108 -4.74 5.39 -5.16
N GLN A 109 -3.89 6.07 -5.94
CA GLN A 109 -2.88 6.99 -5.43
C GLN A 109 -3.53 8.13 -4.64
N GLN A 110 -4.58 8.74 -5.19
CA GLN A 110 -5.32 9.80 -4.50
C GLN A 110 -5.94 9.30 -3.18
N ALA A 111 -6.54 8.12 -3.18
CA ALA A 111 -7.12 7.53 -1.98
C ALA A 111 -6.05 7.19 -0.94
N PHE A 112 -4.89 6.71 -1.37
CA PHE A 112 -3.76 6.40 -0.50
C PHE A 112 -3.17 7.66 0.13
N ASP A 113 -3.00 8.73 -0.65
CA ASP A 113 -2.49 10.00 -0.14
C ASP A 113 -3.45 10.62 0.89
N ALA A 114 -4.76 10.55 0.65
CA ALA A 114 -5.77 10.99 1.61
C ALA A 114 -5.77 10.15 2.89
N PHE A 115 -5.64 8.83 2.77
CA PHE A 115 -5.54 7.90 3.90
C PHE A 115 -4.31 8.18 4.75
N ARG A 116 -3.16 8.37 4.11
CA ARG A 116 -1.89 8.71 4.76
C ARG A 116 -1.93 10.08 5.44
N GLY A 117 -2.48 11.08 4.76
CA GLY A 117 -2.65 12.44 5.30
C GLY A 117 -3.45 12.43 6.61
N ARG A 118 -4.56 11.69 6.66
CA ARG A 118 -5.39 11.57 7.87
C ARG A 118 -4.64 10.92 9.05
N GLN A 119 -3.73 9.99 8.80
CA GLN A 119 -2.92 9.39 9.86
C GLN A 119 -1.89 10.36 10.46
N ILE A 120 -1.44 11.36 9.67
CA ILE A 120 -0.45 12.35 10.09
C ILE A 120 -1.13 13.56 10.73
N GLU A 121 -2.28 13.95 10.18
CA GLU A 121 -3.05 15.12 10.63
C GLU A 121 -4.10 14.71 11.66
N GLY A 122 -4.38 15.59 12.61
CA GLY A 122 -5.39 15.35 13.65
C GLY A 122 -4.91 14.41 14.77
N ASP A 123 -5.83 13.56 15.25
CA ASP A 123 -5.59 12.59 16.33
C ASP A 123 -4.95 11.27 15.86
N GLY A 124 -4.64 11.16 14.56
CA GLY A 124 -4.09 9.96 13.96
C GLY A 124 -5.09 8.80 13.78
N SER A 125 -6.36 9.02 14.09
CA SER A 125 -7.43 8.04 13.93
C SER A 125 -7.86 7.93 12.47
N VAL A 126 -8.00 6.70 11.98
CA VAL A 126 -8.50 6.42 10.62
C VAL A 126 -9.68 5.45 10.72
N PRO A 127 -10.85 5.80 10.14
CA PRO A 127 -12.00 4.94 10.09
C PRO A 127 -11.68 3.60 9.39
N ALA A 128 -12.28 2.51 9.88
CA ALA A 128 -12.10 1.18 9.28
C ALA A 128 -12.60 1.12 7.83
N GLU A 129 -13.61 1.92 7.50
CA GLU A 129 -14.19 2.05 6.17
C GLU A 129 -13.17 2.56 5.15
N ASP A 130 -12.33 3.51 5.52
CA ASP A 130 -11.29 4.06 4.65
C ASP A 130 -10.26 2.99 4.26
N LYS A 131 -9.87 2.16 5.22
CA LYS A 131 -8.96 1.04 4.97
C LYS A 131 -9.60 -0.02 4.06
N GLN A 132 -10.89 -0.31 4.27
CA GLN A 132 -11.63 -1.25 3.43
C GLN A 132 -11.78 -0.74 2.00
N GLU A 133 -12.10 0.54 1.83
CA GLU A 133 -12.22 1.16 0.52
C GLU A 133 -10.88 1.16 -0.22
N LEU A 134 -9.79 1.48 0.46
CA LEU A 134 -8.45 1.43 -0.12
C LEU A 134 -8.06 -0.01 -0.55
N ARG A 135 -8.35 -1.02 0.28
CA ARG A 135 -8.15 -2.43 -0.07
C ARG A 135 -8.98 -2.85 -1.29
N LYS A 136 -10.22 -2.36 -1.39
CA LYS A 136 -11.10 -2.64 -2.54
C LYS A 136 -10.55 -2.05 -3.84
N ARG A 137 -10.07 -0.80 -3.80
CA ARG A 137 -9.45 -0.13 -4.95
C ARG A 137 -8.16 -0.82 -5.37
N LEU A 138 -7.32 -1.20 -4.40
CA LEU A 138 -6.11 -1.96 -4.66
C LEU A 138 -6.42 -3.30 -5.35
N LYS A 139 -7.41 -4.05 -4.83
CA LYS A 139 -7.85 -5.31 -5.45
C LYS A 139 -8.43 -5.12 -6.85
N ALA A 140 -9.09 -4.00 -7.11
CA ALA A 140 -9.60 -3.68 -8.44
C ALA A 140 -8.47 -3.39 -9.44
N LEU A 141 -7.41 -2.73 -9.01
CA LEU A 141 -6.20 -2.51 -9.81
C LEU A 141 -5.46 -3.83 -10.06
N ASP A 142 -5.24 -4.64 -9.02
CA ASP A 142 -4.63 -5.96 -9.09
C ASP A 142 -5.35 -6.87 -10.10
N ASN A 143 -6.68 -6.90 -10.06
CA ASN A 143 -7.47 -7.69 -11.00
C ASN A 143 -7.29 -7.23 -12.46
N GLU A 144 -7.16 -5.93 -12.70
CA GLU A 144 -6.93 -5.41 -14.04
C GLU A 144 -5.52 -5.75 -14.55
N LEU A 145 -4.51 -5.57 -13.69
CA LEU A 145 -3.13 -5.94 -13.99
C LEU A 145 -3.01 -7.45 -14.27
N ASN A 146 -3.63 -8.28 -13.45
CA ASN A 146 -3.60 -9.73 -13.65
C ASN A 146 -4.31 -10.17 -14.94
N ARG A 147 -5.41 -9.52 -15.32
CA ARG A 147 -6.08 -9.78 -16.60
C ARG A 147 -5.20 -9.43 -17.78
N TYR A 148 -4.54 -8.28 -17.68
CA TYR A 148 -3.62 -7.83 -18.70
C TYR A 148 -2.43 -8.80 -18.83
N LEU A 149 -1.76 -9.12 -17.70
CA LEU A 149 -0.64 -10.07 -17.67
C LEU A 149 -1.05 -11.45 -18.21
N ALA A 150 -2.20 -11.99 -17.82
CA ALA A 150 -2.68 -13.26 -18.34
C ALA A 150 -2.83 -13.25 -19.85
N SER A 151 -3.32 -12.15 -20.44
CA SER A 151 -3.44 -12.01 -21.90
C SER A 151 -2.08 -12.01 -22.59
N GLU A 152 -1.06 -11.39 -22.01
CA GLU A 152 0.32 -11.40 -22.51
C GLU A 152 0.93 -12.83 -22.51
N TYR A 153 0.56 -13.64 -21.52
CA TYR A 153 0.94 -15.06 -21.46
C TYR A 153 0.03 -15.98 -22.31
N GLY A 154 -0.82 -15.41 -23.18
CA GLY A 154 -1.72 -16.16 -24.04
C GLY A 154 -2.89 -16.83 -23.31
N VAL A 155 -3.14 -16.47 -22.06
CA VAL A 155 -4.25 -16.99 -21.26
C VAL A 155 -5.43 -16.03 -21.37
N ALA A 156 -6.48 -16.42 -22.11
CA ALA A 156 -7.69 -15.60 -22.23
C ALA A 156 -8.41 -15.47 -20.89
N PRO A 157 -8.58 -14.24 -20.32
CA PRO A 157 -9.25 -14.04 -19.02
C PRO A 157 -10.71 -14.48 -19.01
N THR A 158 -11.32 -14.66 -20.19
CA THR A 158 -12.69 -15.18 -20.37
C THR A 158 -12.80 -16.68 -20.08
N LYS A 159 -11.71 -17.44 -20.19
CA LYS A 159 -11.66 -18.87 -19.87
C LYS A 159 -11.37 -19.04 -18.38
N LYS A 160 -12.45 -19.09 -17.56
CA LYS A 160 -12.38 -19.07 -16.08
C LYS A 160 -11.41 -20.08 -15.49
N ASP A 161 -11.42 -21.34 -15.97
CA ASP A 161 -10.57 -22.39 -15.40
C ASP A 161 -9.07 -22.19 -15.71
N ALA A 162 -8.76 -21.80 -16.96
CA ALA A 162 -7.39 -21.52 -17.38
C ALA A 162 -6.84 -20.29 -16.64
N TYR A 163 -7.64 -19.25 -16.50
CA TYR A 163 -7.29 -18.04 -15.78
C TYR A 163 -7.10 -18.29 -14.29
N ALA A 164 -7.98 -19.05 -13.64
CA ALA A 164 -7.84 -19.41 -12.23
C ALA A 164 -6.60 -20.26 -11.96
N LYS A 165 -6.25 -21.18 -12.87
CA LYS A 165 -5.02 -21.97 -12.78
C LYS A 165 -3.78 -21.09 -12.95
N TRP A 166 -3.81 -20.16 -13.88
CA TRP A 166 -2.73 -19.21 -14.12
C TRP A 166 -2.51 -18.29 -12.88
N LEU A 167 -3.58 -17.74 -12.30
CA LEU A 167 -3.51 -16.93 -11.09
C LEU A 167 -2.83 -17.70 -9.94
N LYS A 168 -3.22 -18.95 -9.69
CA LYS A 168 -2.62 -19.77 -8.62
C LYS A 168 -1.14 -20.05 -8.82
N SER A 169 -0.63 -20.03 -10.05
CA SER A 169 0.78 -20.31 -10.34
C SER A 169 1.64 -19.05 -10.38
N HIS A 170 1.03 -17.85 -10.40
CA HIS A 170 1.74 -16.56 -10.55
C HIS A 170 1.48 -15.58 -9.40
N GLN A 171 0.53 -15.88 -8.52
CA GLN A 171 0.40 -15.16 -7.25
C GLN A 171 1.24 -15.86 -6.18
N PRO A 172 1.93 -15.08 -5.32
CA PRO A 172 2.67 -15.60 -4.17
C PRO A 172 1.75 -16.24 -3.15
#